data_d4ddbf16ee6be658b02fbeccefa1431b
#
_entry.id   d4ddbf16ee6be658b02fbeccefa1431b
#
_cell.length_a   1.000
_cell.length_b   1.000
_cell.length_c   1.000
_cell.angle_alpha   90.00
_cell.angle_beta   90.00
_cell.angle_gamma   90.00
#
_symmetry.space_group_name_H-M   'P 1'
#
loop_
_entity.id
_entity.type
_entity.pdbx_description
1 polymer ?
#
loop_
_entity_poly.entity_id
_entity_poly.type
_entity_poly.pdbx_seq_one_letter_code
_entity_poly.pdbx_strand_id
1 'polypeptide(L)'
;MLGIKGSQELLGKSILTGNPSEDLLNNIIPGGKLDKKKALMVYRDDYVARLSSVMAENFEGTHSLLGDEIFFAICREYLDYYPSTSFDLGNYGKYLDKFLKNHSLGVEYPFLPELSRLDMEFMRLFHLPRVKSIDPEKLKTHENLSQAKFKLVEGIYLKKSKFPIYKIWDLKNIEDREDVDLDWNEAENICLYKGEDGIKVQFLTPEQVDVLEKIKQGLNLDQALENSEMDVIRVQELFSFISTSGILVDIC
;
A
#
# COMPACT_ATOMS: atom_id res chain seq x y z
N MET A 1 14.58 -4.39 -43.43
CA MET A 1 13.35 -3.70 -42.98
C MET A 1 12.82 -4.44 -41.76
N LEU A 2 12.68 -3.75 -40.63
CA LEU A 2 12.06 -4.31 -39.42
C LEU A 2 10.57 -4.58 -39.75
N GLY A 3 10.07 -5.77 -39.40
CA GLY A 3 8.62 -6.02 -39.45
C GLY A 3 7.89 -5.20 -38.39
N ILE A 4 6.55 -5.08 -38.47
CA ILE A 4 5.71 -4.30 -37.56
C ILE A 4 6.00 -4.68 -36.09
N LYS A 5 6.09 -5.97 -35.76
CA LYS A 5 6.37 -6.47 -34.43
C LYS A 5 7.74 -5.97 -33.91
N GLY A 6 8.80 -6.09 -34.70
CA GLY A 6 10.12 -5.60 -34.32
C GLY A 6 10.17 -4.07 -34.12
N SER A 7 9.44 -3.32 -34.92
CA SER A 7 9.31 -1.86 -34.75
C SER A 7 8.58 -1.50 -33.46
N GLN A 8 7.52 -2.23 -33.10
CA GLN A 8 6.79 -2.03 -31.84
C GLN A 8 7.63 -2.38 -30.62
N GLU A 9 8.40 -3.47 -30.66
CA GLU A 9 9.30 -3.87 -29.57
C GLU A 9 10.39 -2.82 -29.34
N LEU A 10 11.02 -2.31 -30.41
CA LEU A 10 12.03 -1.25 -30.30
C LEU A 10 11.44 0.07 -29.82
N LEU A 11 10.23 0.43 -30.26
CA LEU A 11 9.51 1.61 -29.79
C LEU A 11 9.20 1.49 -28.29
N GLY A 12 8.61 0.38 -27.86
CA GLY A 12 8.33 0.12 -26.45
C GLY A 12 9.57 0.18 -25.59
N LYS A 13 10.67 -0.47 -26.00
CA LYS A 13 11.95 -0.41 -25.29
C LYS A 13 12.47 1.02 -25.19
N SER A 14 12.37 1.81 -26.26
CA SER A 14 12.83 3.19 -26.28
C SER A 14 12.02 4.10 -25.36
N ILE A 15 10.70 3.89 -25.27
CA ILE A 15 9.84 4.59 -24.32
C ILE A 15 10.20 4.22 -22.89
N LEU A 16 10.39 2.93 -22.60
CA LEU A 16 10.73 2.45 -21.25
C LEU A 16 12.10 2.95 -20.76
N THR A 17 13.11 2.94 -21.64
CA THR A 17 14.49 3.27 -21.28
C THR A 17 14.88 4.73 -21.52
N GLY A 18 14.11 5.48 -22.27
CA GLY A 18 14.47 6.84 -22.73
C GLY A 18 15.61 6.87 -23.77
N ASN A 19 16.09 5.70 -24.22
CA ASN A 19 17.23 5.58 -25.12
C ASN A 19 16.82 4.89 -26.45
N PRO A 20 16.41 5.65 -27.47
CA PRO A 20 16.06 5.09 -28.76
C PRO A 20 17.28 4.52 -29.50
N SER A 21 17.14 3.32 -30.03
CA SER A 21 18.17 2.71 -30.86
C SER A 21 18.26 3.39 -32.24
N GLU A 22 19.44 3.34 -32.86
CA GLU A 22 19.62 3.86 -34.23
C GLU A 22 18.74 3.12 -35.23
N ASP A 23 18.55 1.81 -35.07
CA ASP A 23 17.66 1.01 -35.92
C ASP A 23 16.22 1.52 -35.86
N LEU A 24 15.72 1.89 -34.69
CA LEU A 24 14.40 2.51 -34.57
C LEU A 24 14.36 3.87 -35.27
N LEU A 25 15.34 4.74 -34.99
CA LEU A 25 15.42 6.08 -35.56
C LEU A 25 15.49 6.04 -37.08
N ASN A 26 16.18 5.06 -37.67
CA ASN A 26 16.26 4.89 -39.14
C ASN A 26 14.96 4.42 -39.76
N ASN A 27 14.08 3.74 -39.03
CA ASN A 27 12.80 3.21 -39.51
C ASN A 27 11.60 4.11 -39.20
N ILE A 28 11.75 5.20 -38.45
CA ILE A 28 10.69 6.16 -38.16
C ILE A 28 10.66 7.24 -39.27
N ILE A 29 9.48 7.52 -39.76
CA ILE A 29 9.20 8.65 -40.65
C ILE A 29 8.72 9.80 -39.74
N PRO A 30 9.44 10.92 -39.66
CA PRO A 30 8.99 12.03 -38.82
C PRO A 30 7.70 12.63 -39.38
N GLY A 31 6.71 12.78 -38.50
CA GLY A 31 5.48 13.50 -38.80
C GLY A 31 5.57 14.93 -38.23
N GLY A 32 5.63 15.95 -39.09
CA GLY A 32 5.66 17.32 -38.62
C GLY A 32 7.05 17.94 -38.49
N LYS A 33 7.19 18.90 -37.54
CA LYS A 33 8.41 19.74 -37.37
C LYS A 33 9.45 19.18 -36.40
N LEU A 34 9.12 18.14 -35.65
CA LEU A 34 10.02 17.55 -34.64
C LEU A 34 11.00 16.59 -35.33
N ASP A 35 12.24 16.59 -34.88
CA ASP A 35 13.17 15.53 -35.24
C ASP A 35 12.72 14.20 -34.58
N LYS A 36 13.19 13.08 -35.11
CA LYS A 36 12.77 11.73 -34.72
C LYS A 36 13.00 11.46 -33.23
N LYS A 37 14.13 11.90 -32.68
CA LYS A 37 14.47 11.69 -31.28
C LYS A 37 13.55 12.50 -30.37
N LYS A 38 13.32 13.77 -30.69
CA LYS A 38 12.38 14.61 -29.93
C LYS A 38 10.94 14.07 -30.00
N ALA A 39 10.50 13.60 -31.17
CA ALA A 39 9.19 12.98 -31.29
C ALA A 39 9.04 11.75 -30.38
N LEU A 40 10.06 10.89 -30.27
CA LEU A 40 10.07 9.76 -29.34
C LEU A 40 10.08 10.17 -27.87
N MET A 41 10.80 11.25 -27.55
CA MET A 41 10.84 11.77 -26.16
C MET A 41 9.46 12.26 -25.71
N VAL A 42 8.61 12.80 -26.59
CA VAL A 42 7.22 13.14 -26.24
C VAL A 42 6.47 11.91 -25.69
N TYR A 43 6.60 10.75 -26.35
CA TYR A 43 5.97 9.51 -25.86
C TYR A 43 6.57 9.05 -24.53
N ARG A 44 7.87 9.26 -24.32
CA ARG A 44 8.51 8.97 -23.02
C ARG A 44 7.97 9.88 -21.93
N ASP A 45 7.87 11.17 -22.20
CA ASP A 45 7.38 12.16 -21.24
C ASP A 45 5.91 11.88 -20.88
N ASP A 46 5.08 11.53 -21.86
CA ASP A 46 3.69 11.11 -21.64
C ASP A 46 3.61 9.83 -20.78
N TYR A 47 4.49 8.86 -21.06
CA TYR A 47 4.57 7.63 -20.27
C TYR A 47 4.93 7.92 -18.80
N VAL A 48 5.96 8.73 -18.58
CA VAL A 48 6.39 9.15 -17.24
C VAL A 48 5.27 9.92 -16.53
N ALA A 49 4.67 10.91 -17.20
CA ALA A 49 3.60 11.72 -16.62
C ALA A 49 2.40 10.86 -16.21
N ARG A 50 1.97 9.94 -17.09
CA ARG A 50 0.85 9.04 -16.80
C ARG A 50 1.12 8.14 -15.61
N LEU A 51 2.30 7.50 -15.54
CA LEU A 51 2.62 6.63 -14.40
C LEU A 51 2.82 7.41 -13.11
N SER A 52 3.39 8.61 -13.18
CA SER A 52 3.51 9.48 -12.01
C SER A 52 2.14 9.93 -11.49
N SER A 53 1.19 10.22 -12.38
CA SER A 53 -0.20 10.53 -11.98
C SER A 53 -0.86 9.34 -11.29
N VAL A 54 -0.70 8.13 -11.84
CA VAL A 54 -1.20 6.90 -11.19
C VAL A 54 -0.56 6.69 -9.81
N MET A 55 0.74 6.96 -9.68
CA MET A 55 1.40 6.88 -8.38
C MET A 55 0.85 7.93 -7.41
N ALA A 56 0.54 9.15 -7.86
CA ALA A 56 -0.05 10.18 -7.00
C ALA A 56 -1.43 9.74 -6.46
N GLU A 57 -2.23 9.07 -7.28
CA GLU A 57 -3.52 8.49 -6.87
C GLU A 57 -3.35 7.29 -5.91
N ASN A 58 -2.35 6.43 -6.15
CA ASN A 58 -2.11 5.24 -5.32
C ASN A 58 -1.44 5.57 -3.99
N PHE A 59 -0.73 6.70 -3.89
CA PHE A 59 0.09 7.11 -2.75
C PHE A 59 -0.31 8.48 -2.21
N GLU A 60 -1.61 8.70 -2.02
CA GLU A 60 -2.16 9.99 -1.60
C GLU A 60 -1.53 10.56 -0.32
N GLY A 61 -1.30 9.71 0.70
CA GLY A 61 -0.67 10.14 1.96
C GLY A 61 0.78 10.56 1.75
N THR A 62 1.54 9.74 1.04
CA THR A 62 2.95 10.03 0.71
C THR A 62 3.07 11.27 -0.18
N HIS A 63 2.25 11.38 -1.22
CA HIS A 63 2.21 12.52 -2.13
C HIS A 63 1.84 13.82 -1.39
N SER A 64 0.79 13.76 -0.60
CA SER A 64 0.30 14.90 0.17
C SER A 64 1.33 15.43 1.19
N LEU A 65 2.16 14.54 1.76
CA LEU A 65 3.21 14.91 2.70
C LEU A 65 4.42 15.54 2.00
N LEU A 66 4.86 14.95 0.88
CA LEU A 66 6.05 15.38 0.15
C LEU A 66 5.82 16.59 -0.75
N GLY A 67 4.57 16.80 -1.18
CA GLY A 67 4.22 17.78 -2.20
C GLY A 67 4.62 17.35 -3.62
N ASP A 68 4.10 18.06 -4.61
CA ASP A 68 4.23 17.70 -6.03
C ASP A 68 5.68 17.58 -6.48
N GLU A 69 6.52 18.57 -6.16
CA GLU A 69 7.89 18.66 -6.67
C GLU A 69 8.72 17.44 -6.26
N ILE A 70 8.75 17.13 -4.96
CA ILE A 70 9.54 16.03 -4.41
C ILE A 70 8.94 14.69 -4.84
N PHE A 71 7.60 14.55 -4.76
CA PHE A 71 6.93 13.31 -5.10
C PHE A 71 7.13 12.92 -6.57
N PHE A 72 6.96 13.86 -7.51
CA PHE A 72 7.16 13.56 -8.92
C PHE A 72 8.64 13.36 -9.30
N ALA A 73 9.60 13.94 -8.57
CA ALA A 73 11.00 13.58 -8.72
C ALA A 73 11.26 12.11 -8.33
N ILE A 74 10.72 11.67 -7.18
CA ILE A 74 10.79 10.28 -6.73
C ILE A 74 10.14 9.33 -7.75
N CYS A 75 8.97 9.71 -8.30
CA CYS A 75 8.30 8.88 -9.31
C CYS A 75 9.17 8.66 -10.54
N ARG A 76 9.88 9.67 -11.02
CA ARG A 76 10.80 9.54 -12.16
C ARG A 76 11.94 8.57 -11.85
N GLU A 77 12.57 8.73 -10.69
CA GLU A 77 13.63 7.82 -10.27
C GLU A 77 13.13 6.39 -10.09
N TYR A 78 11.97 6.22 -9.45
CA TYR A 78 11.33 4.91 -9.28
C TYR A 78 11.08 4.22 -10.62
N LEU A 79 10.59 4.95 -11.62
CA LEU A 79 10.31 4.46 -12.96
C LEU A 79 11.54 3.85 -13.66
N ASP A 80 12.72 4.41 -13.43
CA ASP A 80 13.94 3.91 -14.03
C ASP A 80 14.38 2.57 -13.43
N TYR A 81 14.03 2.29 -12.15
CA TYR A 81 14.28 1.01 -11.48
C TYR A 81 13.17 -0.01 -11.69
N TYR A 82 11.91 0.47 -11.74
CA TYR A 82 10.70 -0.36 -11.77
C TYR A 82 9.76 0.06 -12.90
N PRO A 83 10.15 -0.13 -14.18
CA PRO A 83 9.27 0.19 -15.31
C PRO A 83 7.99 -0.63 -15.24
N SER A 84 6.90 -0.10 -15.79
CA SER A 84 5.63 -0.83 -15.85
C SER A 84 5.76 -2.08 -16.72
N THR A 85 5.31 -3.20 -16.18
CA THR A 85 5.28 -4.51 -16.86
C THR A 85 3.85 -5.03 -17.03
N SER A 86 2.84 -4.26 -16.61
CA SER A 86 1.42 -4.62 -16.68
C SER A 86 0.61 -3.52 -17.32
N PHE A 87 -0.50 -3.91 -17.97
CA PHE A 87 -1.53 -2.98 -18.41
C PHE A 87 -2.43 -2.51 -17.25
N ASP A 88 -2.53 -3.32 -16.20
CA ASP A 88 -3.19 -2.92 -14.95
C ASP A 88 -2.24 -2.05 -14.13
N LEU A 89 -2.59 -0.79 -13.98
CA LEU A 89 -1.82 0.21 -13.25
C LEU A 89 -2.26 0.36 -11.79
N GLY A 90 -3.34 -0.28 -11.36
CA GLY A 90 -3.84 -0.19 -9.99
C GLY A 90 -2.82 -0.67 -8.93
N ASN A 91 -1.89 -1.54 -9.33
CA ASN A 91 -0.79 -2.01 -8.48
C ASN A 91 0.56 -1.36 -8.83
N TYR A 92 0.57 -0.32 -9.69
CA TYR A 92 1.82 0.33 -10.02
C TYR A 92 2.36 1.11 -8.81
N GLY A 93 3.63 0.99 -8.55
CA GLY A 93 4.25 1.55 -7.34
C GLY A 93 4.42 0.55 -6.18
N LYS A 94 3.96 -0.70 -6.30
CA LYS A 94 3.96 -1.71 -5.21
C LYS A 94 5.31 -1.96 -4.53
N TYR A 95 6.40 -1.47 -5.08
CA TYR A 95 7.75 -1.56 -4.52
C TYR A 95 8.29 -0.19 -4.05
N LEU A 96 7.45 0.84 -3.95
CA LEU A 96 7.87 2.17 -3.54
C LEU A 96 8.45 2.16 -2.12
N ASP A 97 7.87 1.36 -1.23
CA ASP A 97 8.38 1.14 0.12
C ASP A 97 9.83 0.62 0.13
N LYS A 98 10.14 -0.35 -0.74
CA LYS A 98 11.49 -0.91 -0.89
C LYS A 98 12.45 0.06 -1.54
N PHE A 99 11.98 0.81 -2.53
CA PHE A 99 12.75 1.86 -3.18
C PHE A 99 13.12 2.95 -2.18
N LEU A 100 12.15 3.49 -1.46
CA LEU A 100 12.35 4.55 -0.45
C LEU A 100 13.27 4.09 0.69
N LYS A 101 13.22 2.82 1.09
CA LYS A 101 14.10 2.29 2.14
C LYS A 101 15.60 2.45 1.83
N ASN A 102 15.96 2.48 0.54
CA ASN A 102 17.34 2.65 0.07
C ASN A 102 17.59 4.02 -0.54
N HIS A 103 16.60 4.89 -0.60
CA HIS A 103 16.69 6.23 -1.15
C HIS A 103 17.10 7.22 -0.06
N SER A 104 17.79 8.31 -0.43
CA SER A 104 18.25 9.35 0.51
C SER A 104 17.12 9.93 1.38
N LEU A 105 15.95 10.17 0.80
CA LEU A 105 14.78 10.65 1.53
C LEU A 105 14.27 9.63 2.56
N GLY A 106 14.34 8.34 2.29
CA GLY A 106 13.95 7.32 3.28
C GLY A 106 14.97 7.16 4.41
N VAL A 107 16.23 7.55 4.19
CA VAL A 107 17.24 7.65 5.25
C VAL A 107 17.00 8.89 6.10
N GLU A 108 16.68 10.03 5.48
CA GLU A 108 16.37 11.30 6.14
C GLU A 108 15.02 11.24 6.89
N TYR A 109 14.02 10.63 6.27
CA TYR A 109 12.66 10.45 6.82
C TYR A 109 12.31 8.96 6.94
N PRO A 110 12.75 8.26 8.00
CA PRO A 110 12.65 6.80 8.11
C PRO A 110 11.22 6.25 8.13
N PHE A 111 10.22 7.08 8.31
CA PHE A 111 8.80 6.70 8.24
C PHE A 111 8.26 6.61 6.80
N LEU A 112 8.91 7.25 5.81
CA LEU A 112 8.40 7.28 4.42
C LEU A 112 8.20 5.91 3.79
N PRO A 113 9.08 4.91 3.96
CA PRO A 113 8.83 3.56 3.47
C PRO A 113 7.57 2.92 4.09
N GLU A 114 7.31 3.19 5.38
CA GLU A 114 6.12 2.67 6.05
C GLU A 114 4.85 3.40 5.62
N LEU A 115 4.93 4.71 5.40
CA LEU A 115 3.84 5.53 4.89
C LEU A 115 3.42 5.08 3.49
N SER A 116 4.39 4.92 2.58
CA SER A 116 4.10 4.42 1.23
C SER A 116 3.54 3.00 1.23
N ARG A 117 3.96 2.16 2.16
CA ARG A 117 3.35 0.85 2.35
C ARG A 117 1.90 0.95 2.82
N LEU A 118 1.61 1.88 3.73
CA LEU A 118 0.26 2.12 4.22
C LEU A 118 -0.68 2.57 3.09
N ASP A 119 -0.24 3.50 2.22
CA ASP A 119 -0.99 3.90 1.02
C ASP A 119 -1.37 2.68 0.16
N MET A 120 -0.41 1.81 -0.13
CA MET A 120 -0.65 0.60 -0.93
C MET A 120 -1.63 -0.37 -0.24
N GLU A 121 -1.60 -0.47 1.08
CA GLU A 121 -2.55 -1.31 1.81
C GLU A 121 -3.97 -0.73 1.78
N PHE A 122 -4.12 0.60 1.84
CA PHE A 122 -5.40 1.26 1.61
C PHE A 122 -5.93 0.95 0.21
N MET A 123 -5.11 1.10 -0.84
CA MET A 123 -5.50 0.78 -2.22
C MET A 123 -5.85 -0.70 -2.38
N ARG A 124 -5.05 -1.60 -1.80
CA ARG A 124 -5.33 -3.04 -1.81
C ARG A 124 -6.68 -3.35 -1.17
N LEU A 125 -6.94 -2.83 0.02
CA LEU A 125 -8.21 -3.02 0.74
C LEU A 125 -9.39 -2.43 -0.02
N PHE A 126 -9.21 -1.28 -0.66
CA PHE A 126 -10.26 -0.65 -1.46
C PHE A 126 -10.76 -1.58 -2.56
N HIS A 127 -9.86 -2.26 -3.26
CA HIS A 127 -10.17 -3.17 -4.37
C HIS A 127 -10.61 -4.57 -3.94
N LEU A 128 -10.41 -4.97 -2.67
CA LEU A 128 -10.88 -6.27 -2.20
C LEU A 128 -12.41 -6.35 -2.20
N PRO A 129 -12.98 -7.53 -2.53
CA PRO A 129 -14.40 -7.74 -2.39
C PRO A 129 -14.82 -7.63 -0.91
N ARG A 130 -16.05 -7.20 -0.67
CA ARG A 130 -16.65 -7.26 0.66
C ARG A 130 -16.91 -8.72 1.03
N VAL A 131 -16.52 -9.08 2.24
CA VAL A 131 -16.77 -10.42 2.78
C VAL A 131 -17.82 -10.28 3.89
N LYS A 132 -18.79 -11.19 3.92
CA LYS A 132 -19.79 -11.23 4.97
C LYS A 132 -19.14 -11.66 6.28
N SER A 133 -19.37 -10.90 7.36
CA SER A 133 -18.97 -11.27 8.71
C SER A 133 -19.69 -12.53 9.20
N ILE A 134 -19.14 -13.16 10.22
CA ILE A 134 -19.76 -14.30 10.89
C ILE A 134 -21.15 -13.94 11.43
N ASP A 135 -22.05 -14.93 11.42
CA ASP A 135 -23.32 -14.81 12.14
C ASP A 135 -23.06 -14.76 13.65
N PRO A 136 -23.50 -13.71 14.37
CA PRO A 136 -23.31 -13.57 15.81
C PRO A 136 -23.84 -14.78 16.60
N GLU A 137 -24.86 -15.49 16.12
CA GLU A 137 -25.39 -16.68 16.79
C GLU A 137 -24.38 -17.84 16.80
N LYS A 138 -23.52 -17.96 15.77
CA LYS A 138 -22.44 -18.94 15.78
C LYS A 138 -21.45 -18.72 16.92
N LEU A 139 -21.13 -17.45 17.23
CA LEU A 139 -20.25 -17.11 18.34
C LEU A 139 -20.88 -17.46 19.69
N LYS A 140 -22.18 -17.18 19.86
CA LYS A 140 -22.90 -17.45 21.12
C LYS A 140 -23.10 -18.93 21.40
N THR A 141 -23.26 -19.73 20.35
CA THR A 141 -23.56 -21.15 20.46
C THR A 141 -22.32 -22.05 20.43
N HIS A 142 -21.15 -21.49 20.19
CA HIS A 142 -19.91 -22.27 20.19
C HIS A 142 -19.52 -22.70 21.60
N GLU A 143 -19.35 -24.00 21.82
CA GLU A 143 -19.15 -24.58 23.14
C GLU A 143 -17.85 -24.14 23.83
N ASN A 144 -16.78 -23.93 23.04
CA ASN A 144 -15.47 -23.54 23.59
C ASN A 144 -14.74 -22.59 22.64
N LEU A 145 -14.98 -21.29 22.82
CA LEU A 145 -14.37 -20.24 22.00
C LEU A 145 -12.83 -20.14 22.16
N SER A 146 -12.29 -20.56 23.30
CA SER A 146 -10.84 -20.47 23.51
C SER A 146 -10.06 -21.46 22.65
N GLN A 147 -10.65 -22.59 22.35
CA GLN A 147 -10.08 -23.62 21.47
C GLN A 147 -10.48 -23.45 20.01
N ALA A 148 -11.40 -22.54 19.72
CA ALA A 148 -11.85 -22.28 18.34
C ALA A 148 -10.77 -21.57 17.54
N LYS A 149 -10.65 -21.94 16.26
CA LYS A 149 -9.84 -21.21 15.29
C LYS A 149 -10.68 -20.14 14.64
N PHE A 150 -10.23 -18.90 14.75
CA PHE A 150 -10.89 -17.74 14.18
C PHE A 150 -10.38 -17.50 12.76
N LYS A 151 -11.29 -17.55 11.80
CA LYS A 151 -10.99 -17.21 10.41
C LYS A 151 -11.24 -15.72 10.21
N LEU A 152 -10.18 -14.95 10.07
CA LEU A 152 -10.26 -13.53 9.80
C LEU A 152 -10.37 -13.26 8.28
N VAL A 153 -10.90 -12.09 7.90
CA VAL A 153 -10.90 -11.63 6.50
C VAL A 153 -9.47 -11.57 5.96
N GLU A 154 -9.28 -11.94 4.71
CA GLU A 154 -7.95 -11.92 4.07
C GLU A 154 -7.34 -10.52 4.00
N GLY A 155 -8.20 -9.50 4.04
CA GLY A 155 -7.84 -8.11 3.81
C GLY A 155 -7.21 -7.39 4.98
N ILE A 156 -7.09 -7.97 6.18
CA ILE A 156 -6.52 -7.23 7.32
C ILE A 156 -5.02 -6.97 7.12
N TYR A 157 -4.60 -5.77 7.45
CA TYR A 157 -3.21 -5.36 7.53
C TYR A 157 -2.88 -4.96 8.97
N LEU A 158 -1.92 -5.67 9.56
CA LEU A 158 -1.41 -5.44 10.91
C LEU A 158 -0.06 -4.77 10.81
N LYS A 159 0.15 -3.70 11.58
CA LYS A 159 1.41 -2.95 11.57
C LYS A 159 1.76 -2.49 12.96
N LYS A 160 2.98 -2.81 13.39
CA LYS A 160 3.67 -2.14 14.49
C LYS A 160 4.66 -1.15 13.90
N SER A 161 4.53 0.13 14.23
CA SER A 161 5.41 1.20 13.76
C SER A 161 6.03 1.93 14.96
N LYS A 162 7.25 2.41 14.76
CA LYS A 162 7.90 3.33 15.71
C LYS A 162 7.45 4.77 15.52
N PHE A 163 6.65 5.01 14.50
CA PHE A 163 6.17 6.33 14.10
C PHE A 163 4.65 6.34 14.14
N PRO A 164 3.99 7.49 14.32
CA PRO A 164 2.53 7.64 14.27
C PRO A 164 2.04 7.57 12.82
N ILE A 165 2.22 6.41 12.19
CA ILE A 165 2.15 6.26 10.73
C ILE A 165 0.76 6.56 10.16
N TYR A 166 -0.31 6.21 10.88
CA TYR A 166 -1.65 6.54 10.45
C TYR A 166 -1.97 8.01 10.68
N LYS A 167 -1.54 8.60 11.81
CA LYS A 167 -1.69 10.03 12.05
C LYS A 167 -0.99 10.86 10.98
N ILE A 168 0.24 10.46 10.59
CA ILE A 168 0.97 11.07 9.47
C ILE A 168 0.18 10.95 8.16
N TRP A 169 -0.36 9.77 7.88
CA TRP A 169 -1.16 9.52 6.68
C TRP A 169 -2.45 10.36 6.65
N ASP A 170 -3.09 10.53 7.79
CA ASP A 170 -4.34 11.28 7.94
C ASP A 170 -4.16 12.79 7.81
N LEU A 171 -2.92 13.32 7.91
CA LEU A 171 -2.63 14.72 7.63
C LEU A 171 -3.11 15.18 6.26
N LYS A 172 -3.25 14.28 5.29
CA LYS A 172 -3.80 14.61 3.97
C LYS A 172 -5.24 15.16 4.02
N ASN A 173 -5.99 14.83 5.08
CA ASN A 173 -7.37 15.24 5.30
C ASN A 173 -7.49 16.54 6.10
N ILE A 174 -6.36 17.13 6.54
CA ILE A 174 -6.31 18.32 7.37
C ILE A 174 -5.89 19.51 6.51
N GLU A 175 -6.71 20.56 6.50
CA GLU A 175 -6.45 21.80 5.73
C GLU A 175 -5.28 22.60 6.35
N ASP A 176 -5.32 22.88 7.66
CA ASP A 176 -4.31 23.65 8.39
C ASP A 176 -3.36 22.71 9.15
N ARG A 177 -2.37 22.17 8.43
CA ARG A 177 -1.41 21.19 8.97
C ARG A 177 -0.38 21.81 9.91
N GLU A 178 -0.14 23.12 9.79
CA GLU A 178 0.83 23.85 10.61
C GLU A 178 0.43 23.86 12.10
N ASP A 179 -0.87 23.73 12.39
CA ASP A 179 -1.40 23.71 13.76
C ASP A 179 -1.47 22.30 14.38
N VAL A 180 -1.05 21.26 13.63
CA VAL A 180 -1.11 19.89 14.13
C VAL A 180 0.12 19.60 14.99
N ASP A 181 -0.10 19.46 16.30
CA ASP A 181 0.93 18.99 17.22
C ASP A 181 1.07 17.46 17.10
N LEU A 182 2.06 17.01 16.34
CA LEU A 182 2.34 15.61 16.09
C LEU A 182 3.69 15.22 16.68
N ASP A 183 3.68 14.32 17.65
CA ASP A 183 4.92 13.66 18.08
C ASP A 183 5.35 12.60 17.05
N TRP A 184 6.32 12.94 16.23
CA TRP A 184 6.87 12.08 15.17
C TRP A 184 7.52 10.79 15.69
N ASN A 185 7.81 10.69 16.97
CA ASN A 185 8.42 9.52 17.61
C ASN A 185 7.40 8.68 18.41
N GLU A 186 6.13 9.03 18.37
CA GLU A 186 5.08 8.25 19.02
C GLU A 186 4.88 6.92 18.26
N ALA A 187 5.14 5.80 18.92
CA ALA A 187 4.91 4.50 18.31
C ALA A 187 3.42 4.22 18.13
N GLU A 188 3.04 3.69 16.97
CA GLU A 188 1.65 3.39 16.65
C GLU A 188 1.49 1.96 16.14
N ASN A 189 0.47 1.28 16.63
CA ASN A 189 0.14 -0.08 16.22
C ASN A 189 -1.29 -0.11 15.70
N ILE A 190 -1.47 -0.57 14.48
CA ILE A 190 -2.77 -0.49 13.81
C ILE A 190 -3.17 -1.82 13.17
N CYS A 191 -4.47 -2.02 13.13
CA CYS A 191 -5.13 -2.96 12.24
C CYS A 191 -5.97 -2.17 11.21
N LEU A 192 -5.59 -2.29 9.95
CA LEU A 192 -6.35 -1.74 8.83
C LEU A 192 -7.22 -2.85 8.25
N TYR A 193 -8.51 -2.60 8.04
CA TYR A 193 -9.45 -3.61 7.54
C TYR A 193 -10.61 -2.97 6.77
N LYS A 194 -11.22 -3.76 5.89
CA LYS A 194 -12.41 -3.34 5.15
C LYS A 194 -13.67 -3.72 5.94
N GLY A 195 -14.31 -2.72 6.53
CA GLY A 195 -15.61 -2.86 7.18
C GLY A 195 -16.79 -2.69 6.21
N GLU A 196 -18.00 -2.63 6.74
CA GLU A 196 -19.22 -2.47 5.95
C GLU A 196 -19.27 -1.13 5.21
N ASP A 197 -18.83 -0.05 5.87
CA ASP A 197 -18.93 1.32 5.37
C ASP A 197 -17.61 1.83 4.74
N GLY A 198 -16.62 0.97 4.53
CA GLY A 198 -15.34 1.35 3.96
C GLY A 198 -14.15 0.79 4.74
N ILE A 199 -12.98 1.37 4.50
CA ILE A 199 -11.75 0.98 5.19
C ILE A 199 -11.73 1.64 6.56
N LYS A 200 -11.42 0.86 7.59
CA LYS A 200 -11.36 1.29 8.99
C LYS A 200 -9.98 1.00 9.58
N VAL A 201 -9.66 1.78 10.58
CA VAL A 201 -8.41 1.66 11.35
C VAL A 201 -8.77 1.39 12.80
N GLN A 202 -8.17 0.38 13.40
CA GLN A 202 -8.22 0.11 14.82
C GLN A 202 -6.81 0.28 15.40
N PHE A 203 -6.69 1.15 16.39
CA PHE A 203 -5.46 1.25 17.18
C PHE A 203 -5.39 0.10 18.18
N LEU A 204 -4.22 -0.50 18.31
CA LEU A 204 -3.98 -1.69 19.09
C LEU A 204 -2.75 -1.51 19.97
N THR A 205 -2.62 -2.36 21.00
CA THR A 205 -1.34 -2.51 21.69
C THR A 205 -0.40 -3.45 20.91
N PRO A 206 0.91 -3.39 21.14
CA PRO A 206 1.85 -4.32 20.48
C PRO A 206 1.47 -5.79 20.69
N GLU A 207 1.00 -6.16 21.88
CA GLU A 207 0.61 -7.51 22.25
C GLU A 207 -0.67 -7.94 21.52
N GLN A 208 -1.63 -7.02 21.36
CA GLN A 208 -2.86 -7.27 20.58
C GLN A 208 -2.55 -7.53 19.11
N VAL A 209 -1.57 -6.82 18.54
CA VAL A 209 -1.10 -7.09 17.16
C VAL A 209 -0.49 -8.49 17.09
N ASP A 210 0.37 -8.87 18.04
CA ASP A 210 1.01 -10.20 18.06
C ASP A 210 -0.04 -11.33 18.16
N VAL A 211 -1.06 -11.16 18.99
CA VAL A 211 -2.15 -12.14 19.10
C VAL A 211 -2.95 -12.24 17.80
N LEU A 212 -3.29 -11.10 17.18
CA LEU A 212 -3.99 -11.11 15.88
C LEU A 212 -3.16 -11.75 14.77
N GLU A 213 -1.84 -11.54 14.75
CA GLU A 213 -0.95 -12.21 13.79
C GLU A 213 -0.95 -13.73 13.98
N LYS A 214 -0.91 -14.21 15.22
CA LYS A 214 -0.99 -15.65 15.54
C LYS A 214 -2.35 -16.24 15.14
N ILE A 215 -3.47 -15.53 15.40
CA ILE A 215 -4.81 -15.93 14.96
C ILE A 215 -4.86 -16.00 13.42
N LYS A 216 -4.30 -15.01 12.73
CA LYS A 216 -4.21 -14.98 11.26
C LYS A 216 -3.41 -16.16 10.70
N GLN A 217 -2.44 -16.68 11.45
CA GLN A 217 -1.68 -17.88 11.10
C GLN A 217 -2.44 -19.19 11.38
N GLY A 218 -3.65 -19.11 11.95
CA GLY A 218 -4.52 -20.26 12.20
C GLY A 218 -4.38 -20.90 13.60
N LEU A 219 -3.72 -20.22 14.55
CA LEU A 219 -3.73 -20.63 15.95
C LEU A 219 -5.09 -20.34 16.58
N ASN A 220 -5.51 -21.20 17.52
CA ASN A 220 -6.70 -20.91 18.32
C ASN A 220 -6.40 -19.82 19.37
N LEU A 221 -7.43 -19.34 20.08
CA LEU A 221 -7.27 -18.20 21.01
C LEU A 221 -6.33 -18.53 22.16
N ASP A 222 -6.41 -19.72 22.76
CA ASP A 222 -5.52 -20.16 23.84
C ASP A 222 -4.07 -20.18 23.38
N GLN A 223 -3.79 -20.75 22.20
CA GLN A 223 -2.45 -20.77 21.60
C GLN A 223 -1.94 -19.37 21.26
N ALA A 224 -2.83 -18.49 20.77
CA ALA A 224 -2.45 -17.13 20.42
C ALA A 224 -2.13 -16.29 21.65
N LEU A 225 -2.81 -16.54 22.77
CA LEU A 225 -2.59 -15.88 24.06
C LEU A 225 -1.43 -16.50 24.86
N GLU A 226 -0.97 -17.68 24.50
CA GLU A 226 0.16 -18.31 25.16
C GLU A 226 1.39 -17.39 25.14
N ASN A 227 1.96 -17.14 26.33
CA ASN A 227 3.05 -16.19 26.54
C ASN A 227 2.72 -14.72 26.21
N SER A 228 1.44 -14.34 26.16
CA SER A 228 1.03 -12.95 26.06
C SER A 228 1.03 -12.30 27.45
N GLU A 229 1.56 -11.07 27.54
CA GLU A 229 1.55 -10.26 28.75
C GLU A 229 0.27 -9.42 28.91
N MET A 230 -0.77 -9.67 28.08
CA MET A 230 -2.03 -8.95 28.14
C MET A 230 -2.81 -9.29 29.42
N ASP A 231 -3.32 -8.26 30.06
CA ASP A 231 -4.30 -8.41 31.14
C ASP A 231 -5.69 -8.81 30.58
N VAL A 232 -6.59 -9.19 31.49
CA VAL A 232 -7.94 -9.65 31.14
C VAL A 232 -8.74 -8.57 30.39
N ILE A 233 -8.55 -7.30 30.74
CA ILE A 233 -9.28 -6.18 30.12
C ILE A 233 -8.86 -6.07 28.64
N ARG A 234 -7.57 -6.09 28.35
CA ARG A 234 -7.05 -6.03 26.97
C ARG A 234 -7.42 -7.22 26.13
N VAL A 235 -7.50 -8.42 26.71
CA VAL A 235 -8.03 -9.62 26.05
C VAL A 235 -9.51 -9.43 25.70
N GLN A 236 -10.32 -8.89 26.61
CA GLN A 236 -11.74 -8.61 26.37
C GLN A 236 -11.93 -7.55 25.28
N GLU A 237 -11.15 -6.47 25.28
CA GLU A 237 -11.16 -5.44 24.24
C GLU A 237 -10.83 -6.04 22.87
N LEU A 238 -9.79 -6.87 22.79
CA LEU A 238 -9.40 -7.54 21.55
C LEU A 238 -10.50 -8.47 21.04
N PHE A 239 -11.08 -9.29 21.92
CA PHE A 239 -12.17 -10.18 21.57
C PHE A 239 -13.42 -9.41 21.11
N SER A 240 -13.75 -8.32 21.80
CA SER A 240 -14.82 -7.42 21.40
C SER A 240 -14.57 -6.87 20.00
N PHE A 241 -13.36 -6.38 19.73
CA PHE A 241 -12.97 -5.91 18.41
C PHE A 241 -13.13 -7.00 17.35
N ILE A 242 -12.58 -8.19 17.56
CA ILE A 242 -12.68 -9.30 16.60
C ILE A 242 -14.14 -9.64 16.28
N SER A 243 -15.00 -9.69 17.31
CA SER A 243 -16.39 -10.14 17.18
C SER A 243 -17.34 -9.08 16.59
N THR A 244 -17.05 -7.80 16.76
CA THR A 244 -17.95 -6.69 16.38
C THR A 244 -17.51 -5.89 15.17
N SER A 245 -16.23 -5.92 14.82
CA SER A 245 -15.68 -5.12 13.70
C SER A 245 -16.03 -5.64 12.31
N GLY A 246 -16.50 -6.88 12.20
CA GLY A 246 -16.74 -7.54 10.92
C GLY A 246 -15.49 -8.21 10.31
N ILE A 247 -14.36 -8.24 11.03
CA ILE A 247 -13.15 -8.93 10.54
C ILE A 247 -13.23 -10.45 10.69
N LEU A 248 -14.09 -10.96 11.56
CA LEU A 248 -14.30 -12.40 11.75
C LEU A 248 -15.29 -12.93 10.73
N VAL A 249 -14.89 -13.94 9.96
CA VAL A 249 -15.69 -14.55 8.88
C VAL A 249 -16.29 -15.87 9.29
N ASP A 250 -15.52 -16.67 10.05
CA ASP A 250 -15.93 -18.00 10.51
C ASP A 250 -15.15 -18.44 11.75
N ILE A 251 -15.65 -19.45 12.42
CA ILE A 251 -15.02 -20.18 13.54
C ILE A 251 -15.12 -21.67 13.32
N CYS A 252 -14.08 -22.41 13.63
CA CYS A 252 -14.04 -23.88 13.51
C CYS A 252 -13.21 -24.51 14.64
#